data_652d617c32efc38c1217eff5d8d372a5
#
_entry.id   652d617c32efc38c1217eff5d8d372a5
#
_cell.length_a   1.000
_cell.length_b   1.000
_cell.length_c   1.000
_cell.angle_alpha   90.00
_cell.angle_beta   90.00
_cell.angle_gamma   90.00
#
_symmetry.space_group_name_H-M   'P 1'
#
loop_
_entity.id
_entity.type
_entity.pdbx_description
1 polymer ?
#
loop_
_entity_poly.entity_id
_entity_poly.type
_entity_poly.pdbx_seq_one_letter_code
_entity_poly.pdbx_strand_id
1 'polypeptide(L)'
;MTIEAIFIGEEPSPTAIKMQVTWADQRLAAKQLFDAFEANNFDPSNIEFDNLFKNNKVRKKILNQLKKEKRPIVAMGKKVQKVLEENGIAHTKMVHPAARGRIRKKERYAEHVGVVLSNLQLYT
;
A
#
# COMPACT_ATOMS: atom_id res chain seq x y z
N MET A 1 -5.34 -11.75 13.04
CA MET A 1 -6.60 -11.21 12.52
C MET A 1 -6.43 -10.82 11.07
N THR A 2 -7.39 -11.10 10.23
CA THR A 2 -7.36 -10.75 8.82
C THR A 2 -8.33 -9.58 8.55
N ILE A 3 -7.95 -8.73 7.61
CA ILE A 3 -8.76 -7.59 7.18
C ILE A 3 -8.83 -7.64 5.66
N GLU A 4 -10.01 -7.41 5.09
CA GLU A 4 -10.16 -7.25 3.65
C GLU A 4 -9.92 -5.79 3.30
N ALA A 5 -8.93 -5.54 2.45
CA ALA A 5 -8.57 -4.20 2.01
C ALA A 5 -7.76 -4.27 0.71
N ILE A 6 -7.63 -3.14 0.04
CA ILE A 6 -6.73 -3.01 -1.10
C ILE A 6 -5.66 -1.97 -0.79
N PHE A 7 -4.40 -2.35 -0.94
CA PHE A 7 -3.25 -1.48 -0.75
C PHE A 7 -2.72 -1.07 -2.12
N ILE A 8 -2.70 0.23 -2.38
CA ILE A 8 -2.31 0.79 -3.68
C ILE A 8 -0.98 1.53 -3.54
N GLY A 9 0.03 1.06 -4.25
CA GLY A 9 1.32 1.72 -4.37
C GLY A 9 1.41 2.58 -5.62
N GLU A 10 2.55 3.23 -5.81
CA GLU A 10 2.79 4.12 -6.92
C GLU A 10 2.98 3.35 -8.23
N GLU A 11 4.16 2.82 -8.44
CA GLU A 11 4.47 1.92 -9.55
C GLU A 11 5.68 1.05 -9.17
N PRO A 12 5.89 -0.09 -9.84
CA PRO A 12 7.08 -0.91 -9.57
C PRO A 12 8.34 -0.09 -9.86
N SER A 13 9.35 -0.22 -8.99
CA SER A 13 10.64 0.42 -9.23
C SER A 13 11.29 -0.16 -10.49
N PRO A 14 12.25 0.55 -11.13
CA PRO A 14 12.98 -0.02 -12.26
C PRO A 14 13.63 -1.37 -11.91
N THR A 15 14.13 -1.52 -10.69
CA THR A 15 14.71 -2.78 -10.22
C THR A 15 13.66 -3.88 -10.14
N ALA A 16 12.47 -3.59 -9.63
CA ALA A 16 11.38 -4.56 -9.54
C ALA A 16 10.94 -5.03 -10.93
N ILE A 17 10.84 -4.11 -11.90
CA ILE A 17 10.49 -4.45 -13.28
C ILE A 17 11.55 -5.37 -13.87
N LYS A 18 12.82 -5.02 -13.72
CA LYS A 18 13.95 -5.80 -14.24
C LYS A 18 13.99 -7.21 -13.64
N MET A 19 13.71 -7.34 -12.36
CA MET A 19 13.71 -8.62 -11.65
C MET A 19 12.38 -9.36 -11.77
N GLN A 20 11.36 -8.76 -12.37
CA GLN A 20 10.01 -9.32 -12.50
C GLN A 20 9.39 -9.71 -11.15
N VAL A 21 9.63 -8.89 -10.12
CA VAL A 21 9.05 -9.11 -8.78
C VAL A 21 7.80 -8.26 -8.59
N THR A 22 6.85 -8.81 -7.84
CA THR A 22 5.57 -8.17 -7.49
C THR A 22 5.46 -8.04 -5.96
N TRP A 23 4.39 -7.42 -5.49
CA TRP A 23 4.11 -7.36 -4.05
C TRP A 23 4.07 -8.75 -3.40
N ALA A 24 3.51 -9.74 -4.11
CA ALA A 24 3.39 -11.10 -3.60
C ALA A 24 4.75 -11.76 -3.36
N ASP A 25 5.81 -11.34 -4.04
CA ASP A 25 7.15 -11.88 -3.87
C ASP A 25 7.82 -11.44 -2.56
N GLN A 26 7.24 -10.46 -1.86
CA GLN A 26 7.74 -9.95 -0.58
C GLN A 26 9.20 -9.52 -0.61
N ARG A 27 9.61 -8.90 -1.73
CA ARG A 27 10.99 -8.44 -1.97
C ARG A 27 11.01 -6.94 -2.21
N LEU A 28 12.19 -6.33 -2.08
CA LEU A 28 12.38 -4.88 -2.26
C LEU A 28 11.46 -4.10 -1.30
N ALA A 29 10.70 -3.12 -1.80
CA ALA A 29 9.79 -2.34 -0.96
C ALA A 29 8.76 -3.22 -0.24
N ALA A 30 8.29 -4.28 -0.89
CA ALA A 30 7.34 -5.20 -0.28
C ALA A 30 7.89 -5.90 0.95
N LYS A 31 9.19 -6.19 0.99
CA LYS A 31 9.80 -6.80 2.17
C LYS A 31 9.58 -5.96 3.42
N GLN A 32 9.77 -4.64 3.34
CA GLN A 32 9.56 -3.74 4.47
C GLN A 32 8.11 -3.80 4.96
N LEU A 33 7.16 -3.81 4.03
CA LEU A 33 5.74 -3.87 4.36
C LEU A 33 5.36 -5.21 5.01
N PHE A 34 5.79 -6.34 4.42
CA PHE A 34 5.46 -7.66 4.97
C PHE A 34 6.16 -7.94 6.30
N ASP A 35 7.39 -7.45 6.49
CA ASP A 35 8.06 -7.50 7.79
C ASP A 35 7.25 -6.73 8.85
N ALA A 36 6.67 -5.58 8.47
CA ALA A 36 5.82 -4.80 9.37
C ALA A 36 4.53 -5.53 9.71
N PHE A 37 3.92 -6.23 8.75
CA PHE A 37 2.75 -7.09 9.02
C PHE A 37 3.09 -8.17 10.03
N GLU A 38 4.21 -8.86 9.85
CA GLU A 38 4.66 -9.90 10.76
C GLU A 38 4.90 -9.34 12.17
N ALA A 39 5.56 -8.19 12.27
CA ALA A 39 5.81 -7.52 13.55
C ALA A 39 4.52 -7.14 14.28
N ASN A 40 3.41 -6.96 13.57
CA ASN A 40 2.11 -6.63 14.13
C ASN A 40 1.19 -7.86 14.24
N ASN A 41 1.71 -9.06 14.04
CA ASN A 41 0.94 -10.31 14.03
C ASN A 41 -0.26 -10.25 13.09
N PHE A 42 -0.08 -9.59 11.94
CA PHE A 42 -1.15 -9.40 10.96
C PHE A 42 -1.00 -10.38 9.80
N ASP A 43 -2.09 -11.05 9.46
CA ASP A 43 -2.16 -11.96 8.31
C ASP A 43 -2.67 -11.19 7.09
N PRO A 44 -1.83 -10.98 6.05
CA PRO A 44 -2.21 -10.22 4.87
C PRO A 44 -2.93 -11.05 3.79
N SER A 45 -3.40 -12.25 4.10
CA SER A 45 -3.95 -13.16 3.10
C SER A 45 -5.17 -12.61 2.35
N ASN A 46 -5.94 -11.70 2.96
CA ASN A 46 -7.10 -11.08 2.34
C ASN A 46 -6.83 -9.65 1.84
N ILE A 47 -5.56 -9.27 1.75
CA ILE A 47 -5.16 -7.96 1.20
C ILE A 47 -4.85 -8.13 -0.29
N GLU A 48 -5.46 -7.27 -1.11
CA GLU A 48 -5.10 -7.14 -2.52
C GLU A 48 -4.08 -6.01 -2.66
N PHE A 49 -3.09 -6.21 -3.52
CA PHE A 49 -2.06 -5.20 -3.79
C PHE A 49 -2.06 -4.84 -5.26
N ASP A 50 -1.95 -3.55 -5.56
CA ASP A 50 -1.79 -3.10 -6.94
C ASP A 50 -1.03 -1.77 -6.96
N ASN A 51 -0.71 -1.29 -8.15
CA ASN A 51 -0.03 -0.03 -8.37
C ASN A 51 -0.90 0.88 -9.24
N LEU A 52 -0.93 2.17 -8.90
CA LEU A 52 -1.77 3.15 -9.60
C LEU A 52 -1.15 3.66 -10.90
N PHE A 53 0.18 3.67 -11.00
CA PHE A 53 0.90 4.27 -12.12
C PHE A 53 1.62 3.23 -12.97
N LYS A 54 1.77 3.55 -14.26
CA LYS A 54 2.62 2.83 -15.20
C LYS A 54 3.26 3.87 -16.13
N ASN A 55 4.59 3.83 -16.26
CA ASN A 55 5.34 4.82 -17.05
C ASN A 55 5.00 6.24 -16.61
N ASN A 56 4.92 6.44 -15.29
CA ASN A 56 4.61 7.72 -14.65
C ASN A 56 3.23 8.29 -15.01
N LYS A 57 2.32 7.45 -15.50
CA LYS A 57 0.93 7.83 -15.86
C LYS A 57 -0.06 7.03 -15.05
N VAL A 58 -1.17 7.67 -14.66
CA VAL A 58 -2.25 7.02 -13.94
C VAL A 58 -2.87 5.92 -14.80
N ARG A 59 -3.03 4.73 -14.23
CA ARG A 59 -3.73 3.61 -14.88
C ARG A 59 -5.24 3.81 -14.70
N LYS A 60 -5.91 4.28 -15.75
CA LYS A 60 -7.35 4.60 -15.69
C LYS A 60 -8.19 3.40 -15.27
N LYS A 61 -7.81 2.20 -15.68
CA LYS A 61 -8.52 0.97 -15.30
C LYS A 61 -8.50 0.77 -13.78
N ILE A 62 -7.35 0.98 -13.16
CA ILE A 62 -7.20 0.85 -11.71
C ILE A 62 -7.98 1.97 -11.00
N LEU A 63 -7.85 3.22 -11.48
CA LEU A 63 -8.58 4.34 -10.91
C LEU A 63 -10.10 4.09 -10.93
N ASN A 64 -10.63 3.59 -12.06
CA ASN A 64 -12.04 3.27 -12.18
C ASN A 64 -12.48 2.14 -11.24
N GLN A 65 -11.63 1.14 -11.04
CA GLN A 65 -11.89 0.08 -10.06
C GLN A 65 -11.96 0.65 -8.63
N LEU A 66 -11.05 1.56 -8.28
CA LEU A 66 -11.02 2.16 -6.96
C LEU A 66 -12.24 3.03 -6.68
N LYS A 67 -12.80 3.69 -7.71
CA LYS A 67 -14.04 4.46 -7.57
C LYS A 67 -15.24 3.60 -7.17
N LYS A 68 -15.21 2.31 -7.50
CA LYS A 68 -16.28 1.36 -7.20
C LYS A 68 -15.94 0.44 -6.02
N GLU A 69 -14.74 0.59 -5.45
CA GLU A 69 -14.26 -0.30 -4.40
C GLU A 69 -15.02 -0.09 -3.10
N LYS A 70 -15.53 -1.17 -2.52
CA LYS A 70 -16.24 -1.13 -1.24
C LYS A 70 -15.34 -1.46 -0.05
N ARG A 71 -14.23 -2.16 -0.31
CA ARG A 71 -13.25 -2.45 0.74
C ARG A 71 -12.47 -1.19 1.07
N PRO A 72 -11.93 -1.08 2.30
CA PRO A 72 -11.01 0.01 2.63
C PRO A 72 -9.85 0.06 1.64
N ILE A 73 -9.47 1.27 1.23
CA ILE A 73 -8.35 1.52 0.34
C ILE A 73 -7.23 2.15 1.15
N VAL A 74 -6.04 1.57 1.10
CA VAL A 74 -4.85 2.15 1.71
C VAL A 74 -3.96 2.70 0.60
N ALA A 75 -3.74 4.01 0.60
CA ALA A 75 -2.91 4.70 -0.38
C ALA A 75 -1.50 4.83 0.16
N MET A 76 -0.55 4.12 -0.46
CA MET A 76 0.85 4.10 -0.04
C MET A 76 1.64 5.17 -0.78
N GLY A 77 1.90 6.28 -0.09
CA GLY A 77 2.70 7.39 -0.60
C GLY A 77 1.88 8.58 -1.07
N LYS A 78 2.51 9.75 -1.05
CA LYS A 78 1.84 11.03 -1.32
C LYS A 78 1.30 11.15 -2.74
N LYS A 79 2.00 10.60 -3.72
CA LYS A 79 1.60 10.68 -5.12
C LYS A 79 0.28 9.94 -5.37
N VAL A 80 0.12 8.77 -4.79
CA VAL A 80 -1.13 7.99 -4.85
C VAL A 80 -2.24 8.73 -4.12
N GLN A 81 -1.95 9.19 -2.90
CA GLN A 81 -2.93 9.91 -2.06
C GLN A 81 -3.49 11.12 -2.79
N LYS A 82 -2.61 11.90 -3.46
CA LYS A 82 -3.02 13.10 -4.20
C LYS A 82 -4.03 12.76 -5.30
N VAL A 83 -3.76 11.73 -6.10
CA VAL A 83 -4.66 11.31 -7.18
C VAL A 83 -6.02 10.88 -6.62
N LEU A 84 -6.02 10.10 -5.55
CA LEU A 84 -7.27 9.64 -4.95
C LEU A 84 -8.08 10.82 -4.37
N GLU A 85 -7.41 11.77 -3.73
CA GLU A 85 -8.06 12.99 -3.22
C GLU A 85 -8.68 13.81 -4.35
N GLU A 86 -7.96 14.00 -5.45
CA GLU A 86 -8.45 14.75 -6.61
C GLU A 86 -9.66 14.09 -7.27
N ASN A 87 -9.84 12.79 -7.11
CA ASN A 87 -10.94 12.02 -7.68
C ASN A 87 -12.05 11.71 -6.66
N GLY A 88 -11.96 12.27 -5.46
CA GLY A 88 -12.98 12.08 -4.43
C GLY A 88 -13.06 10.64 -3.90
N ILE A 89 -11.98 9.89 -3.96
CA ILE A 89 -11.93 8.49 -3.50
C ILE A 89 -11.45 8.47 -2.05
N ALA A 90 -12.30 7.99 -1.14
CA ALA A 90 -11.93 7.84 0.26
C ALA A 90 -10.84 6.79 0.43
N HIS A 91 -9.85 7.07 1.25
CA HIS A 91 -8.72 6.18 1.47
C HIS A 91 -8.05 6.45 2.82
N THR A 92 -7.31 5.48 3.30
CA THR A 92 -6.43 5.62 4.45
C THR A 92 -5.01 5.89 3.95
N LYS A 93 -4.36 6.91 4.51
CA LYS A 93 -3.01 7.30 4.10
C LYS A 93 -1.97 6.45 4.83
N MET A 94 -0.99 5.96 4.08
CA MET A 94 0.15 5.25 4.62
C MET A 94 1.42 5.71 3.93
N VAL A 95 2.53 5.75 4.68
CA VAL A 95 3.84 6.05 4.11
C VAL A 95 4.26 4.87 3.22
N HIS A 96 4.80 5.17 2.04
CA HIS A 96 5.25 4.12 1.13
C HIS A 96 6.39 3.30 1.78
N PRO A 97 6.40 1.95 1.59
CA PRO A 97 7.44 1.11 2.20
C PRO A 97 8.87 1.43 1.78
N ALA A 98 9.05 2.11 0.66
CA ALA A 98 10.36 2.54 0.17
C ALA A 98 10.72 3.97 0.59
N ALA A 99 9.90 4.64 1.42
CA ALA A 99 10.16 6.01 1.86
C ALA A 99 11.47 6.10 2.64
N ARG A 100 12.14 7.24 2.49
CA ARG A 100 13.41 7.51 3.15
C ARG A 100 13.21 8.28 4.46
N GLY A 101 14.30 8.45 5.22
CA GLY A 101 14.29 9.18 6.48
C GLY A 101 14.06 8.27 7.68
N ARG A 102 13.59 8.87 8.78
CA ARG A 102 13.40 8.13 10.04
C ARG A 102 12.41 6.98 9.94
N ILE A 103 11.40 7.15 9.11
CA ILE A 103 10.37 6.13 8.91
C ILE A 103 10.94 4.84 8.29
N ARG A 104 12.12 4.92 7.65
CA ARG A 104 12.77 3.76 7.03
C ARG A 104 13.24 2.73 8.05
N LYS A 105 13.45 3.14 9.30
CA LYS A 105 13.83 2.19 10.35
C LYS A 105 12.71 1.18 10.55
N LYS A 106 13.08 -0.10 10.60
CA LYS A 106 12.13 -1.22 10.67
C LYS A 106 11.10 -1.06 11.79
N GLU A 107 11.55 -0.69 12.97
CA GLU A 107 10.68 -0.54 14.15
C GLU A 107 9.69 0.61 13.97
N ARG A 108 10.14 1.72 13.40
CA ARG A 108 9.27 2.89 13.18
C ARG A 108 8.25 2.62 12.10
N TYR A 109 8.65 1.94 11.04
CA TYR A 109 7.72 1.57 9.98
C TYR A 109 6.67 0.58 10.50
N ALA A 110 7.08 -0.41 11.29
CA ALA A 110 6.17 -1.38 11.90
C ALA A 110 5.15 -0.69 12.81
N GLU A 111 5.58 0.28 13.62
CA GLU A 111 4.68 1.08 14.45
C GLU A 111 3.65 1.83 13.61
N HIS A 112 4.12 2.49 12.55
CA HIS A 112 3.25 3.24 11.64
C HIS A 112 2.21 2.30 10.99
N VAL A 113 2.62 1.15 10.49
CA VAL A 113 1.72 0.17 9.89
C VAL A 113 0.71 -0.33 10.94
N GLY A 114 1.15 -0.53 12.18
CA GLY A 114 0.26 -0.90 13.28
C GLY A 114 -0.87 0.10 13.49
N VAL A 115 -0.57 1.40 13.42
CA VAL A 115 -1.58 2.47 13.51
C VAL A 115 -2.55 2.39 12.32
N VAL A 116 -2.03 2.22 11.10
CA VAL A 116 -2.86 2.09 9.90
C VAL A 116 -3.80 0.89 10.03
N LEU A 117 -3.30 -0.26 10.45
CA LEU A 117 -4.12 -1.47 10.61
C LEU A 117 -5.19 -1.29 11.68
N SER A 118 -4.88 -0.60 12.79
CA SER A 118 -5.86 -0.29 13.82
C SER A 118 -6.99 0.58 13.27
N ASN A 119 -6.66 1.56 12.44
CA ASN A 119 -7.67 2.41 11.80
C ASN A 119 -8.56 1.59 10.86
N LEU A 120 -8.00 0.64 10.11
CA LEU A 120 -8.77 -0.22 9.22
C LEU A 120 -9.76 -1.09 9.99
N GLN A 121 -9.41 -1.56 11.18
CA GLN A 121 -10.30 -2.38 12.01
C GLN A 121 -11.57 -1.63 12.40
N LEU A 122 -11.55 -0.30 12.47
CA LEU A 122 -12.73 0.50 12.79
C LEU A 122 -13.77 0.48 11.68
N TYR A 123 -13.39 0.08 10.45
CA TYR A 123 -14.29 0.02 9.31
C TYR A 123 -14.74 -1.41 8.96
N THR A 124 -14.23 -2.37 9.68
CA THR A 124 -14.61 -3.78 9.52
C THR A 124 -15.36 -4.29 10.73
#